data_4f9095a14b917fb8ea226d8b5b13f0fd
#
_entry.id   4f9095a14b917fb8ea226d8b5b13f0fd
#
_cell.length_a   1.000
_cell.length_b   1.000
_cell.length_c   1.000
_cell.angle_alpha   90.00
_cell.angle_beta   90.00
_cell.angle_gamma   90.00
#
_symmetry.space_group_name_H-M   'P 1'
#
loop_
_entity.id
_entity.type
_entity.pdbx_description
1 polymer ?
#
loop_
_entity_poly.entity_id
_entity_poly.type
_entity_poly.pdbx_seq_one_letter_code
_entity_poly.pdbx_strand_id
1 'polypeptide(L)'
;MGLAALLVASTTHPAAARSAAGQNWSPFILVTGLLLIGLVADDDGLFAAAGHRLAHASRSGIGLFLGAALMIGVVTALLNLDTSVAFLTPVLVYTARSRGEPDAPLLFGSILLANAGSLFLPGSNLTNLIVLGHFHVTGGQFFGRMWLPALVALVTTAAVIAFFERRSLRLSSDGPVPTGSPKFGVGVLACSAATALVVLLSSPALPVLSVGVLATMVRLVRGEEHPRRVLQLLGIPLLVGLFGLAVGLGTLGRVWSGPEHLLSHLDAWGTAAIAAISTVLLNNLPAASLLAARTPRHPYSLLIGLNLGPNLFVTGSLAWVLWLRSARTAGARPSIAGASRLGLVAVPLSIAAAVGVSLLAGSN
;
A
#
# COMPACT_ATOMS: atom_id res chain seq x y z
N MET A 1 14.60 -17.17 5.71
CA MET A 1 13.89 -16.84 6.98
C MET A 1 12.43 -17.27 6.95
N GLY A 2 11.58 -16.82 6.01
CA GLY A 2 10.15 -17.13 6.01
C GLY A 2 9.81 -18.64 5.96
N LEU A 3 10.46 -19.40 5.07
CA LEU A 3 10.28 -20.85 5.04
C LEU A 3 10.72 -21.55 6.34
N ALA A 4 11.78 -21.06 6.98
CA ALA A 4 12.21 -21.57 8.27
C ALA A 4 11.18 -21.27 9.37
N ALA A 5 10.62 -20.04 9.40
CA ALA A 5 9.56 -19.69 10.33
C ALA A 5 8.30 -20.55 10.12
N LEU A 6 7.92 -20.79 8.87
CA LEU A 6 6.82 -21.69 8.53
C LEU A 6 7.06 -23.13 9.00
N LEU A 7 8.25 -23.67 8.75
CA LEU A 7 8.63 -25.03 9.19
C LEU A 7 8.60 -25.15 10.70
N VAL A 8 9.23 -24.21 11.42
CA VAL A 8 9.22 -24.22 12.90
C VAL A 8 7.79 -24.13 13.42
N ALA A 9 6.98 -23.21 12.94
CA ALA A 9 5.58 -23.08 13.35
C ALA A 9 4.78 -24.36 13.10
N SER A 10 4.94 -24.99 11.91
CA SER A 10 4.19 -26.17 11.52
C SER A 10 4.60 -27.43 12.31
N THR A 11 5.86 -27.52 12.73
CA THR A 11 6.36 -28.66 13.51
C THR A 11 6.11 -28.52 15.01
N THR A 12 6.23 -27.30 15.56
CA THR A 12 6.06 -27.08 17.00
C THR A 12 4.60 -26.89 17.42
N HIS A 13 3.81 -26.17 16.63
CA HIS A 13 2.42 -25.82 16.94
C HIS A 13 1.51 -25.94 15.71
N PRO A 14 1.26 -27.17 15.18
CA PRO A 14 0.59 -27.40 13.90
C PRO A 14 -0.84 -26.82 13.83
N ALA A 15 -1.60 -26.87 14.92
CA ALA A 15 -2.95 -26.32 14.95
C ALA A 15 -2.96 -24.79 14.85
N ALA A 16 -2.08 -24.12 15.61
CA ALA A 16 -1.92 -22.65 15.56
C ALA A 16 -1.36 -22.20 14.19
N ALA A 17 -0.41 -22.95 13.61
CA ALA A 17 0.14 -22.67 12.30
C ALA A 17 -0.93 -22.80 11.18
N ARG A 18 -1.78 -23.83 11.25
CA ARG A 18 -2.90 -23.98 10.32
C ARG A 18 -3.91 -22.84 10.41
N SER A 19 -4.23 -22.43 11.64
CA SER A 19 -5.11 -21.26 11.87
C SER A 19 -4.49 -19.96 11.37
N ALA A 20 -3.17 -19.75 11.59
CA ALA A 20 -2.44 -18.61 11.07
C ALA A 20 -2.39 -18.62 9.52
N ALA A 21 -2.15 -19.76 8.90
CA ALA A 21 -2.19 -19.91 7.45
C ALA A 21 -3.59 -19.60 6.89
N GLY A 22 -4.64 -20.08 7.57
CA GLY A 22 -6.04 -19.80 7.21
C GLY A 22 -6.39 -18.31 7.25
N GLN A 23 -5.82 -17.53 8.16
CA GLN A 23 -6.01 -16.08 8.22
C GLN A 23 -5.23 -15.33 7.10
N ASN A 24 -4.06 -15.84 6.75
CA ASN A 24 -3.13 -15.09 5.90
C ASN A 24 -3.22 -15.45 4.40
N TRP A 25 -3.76 -16.60 3.98
CA TRP A 25 -3.73 -17.01 2.56
C TRP A 25 -4.54 -16.08 1.64
N SER A 26 -5.75 -15.68 2.06
CA SER A 26 -6.66 -14.85 1.27
C SER A 26 -6.05 -13.48 0.91
N PRO A 27 -5.43 -12.73 1.85
CA PRO A 27 -4.68 -11.52 1.55
C PRO A 27 -3.64 -11.69 0.43
N PHE A 28 -2.82 -12.75 0.48
CA PHE A 28 -1.78 -12.99 -0.53
C PHE A 28 -2.35 -13.30 -1.91
N ILE A 29 -3.46 -14.03 -1.97
CA ILE A 29 -4.19 -14.31 -3.21
C ILE A 29 -4.75 -13.02 -3.82
N LEU A 30 -5.35 -12.15 -2.99
CA LEU A 30 -5.88 -10.87 -3.47
C LEU A 30 -4.78 -9.98 -4.04
N VAL A 31 -3.66 -9.82 -3.33
CA VAL A 31 -2.55 -8.98 -3.81
C VAL A 31 -1.95 -9.55 -5.09
N THR A 32 -1.83 -10.87 -5.21
CA THR A 32 -1.38 -11.49 -6.47
C THR A 32 -2.28 -11.08 -7.64
N GLY A 33 -3.60 -11.13 -7.45
CA GLY A 33 -4.57 -10.67 -8.46
C GLY A 33 -4.43 -9.19 -8.80
N LEU A 34 -4.29 -8.33 -7.78
CA LEU A 34 -4.14 -6.88 -7.97
C LEU A 34 -2.81 -6.51 -8.65
N LEU A 35 -1.72 -7.23 -8.37
CA LEU A 35 -0.44 -7.04 -9.07
C LEU A 35 -0.55 -7.40 -10.56
N LEU A 36 -1.23 -8.50 -10.90
CA LEU A 36 -1.49 -8.89 -12.28
C LEU A 36 -2.34 -7.85 -13.01
N ILE A 37 -3.38 -7.33 -12.37
CA ILE A 37 -4.24 -6.27 -12.92
C ILE A 37 -3.42 -4.98 -13.12
N GLY A 38 -2.57 -4.63 -12.15
CA GLY A 38 -1.68 -3.48 -12.22
C GLY A 38 -0.70 -3.58 -13.40
N LEU A 39 -0.14 -4.77 -13.65
CA LEU A 39 0.73 -5.03 -14.80
C LEU A 39 -0.01 -4.77 -16.12
N VAL A 40 -1.20 -5.35 -16.28
CA VAL A 40 -2.00 -5.17 -17.50
C VAL A 40 -2.39 -3.69 -17.68
N ALA A 41 -2.72 -2.99 -16.61
CA ALA A 41 -3.05 -1.56 -16.66
C ALA A 41 -1.84 -0.69 -17.04
N ASP A 42 -0.64 -1.04 -16.55
CA ASP A 42 0.61 -0.36 -16.90
C ASP A 42 0.94 -0.54 -18.39
N ASP A 43 0.86 -1.77 -18.87
CA ASP A 43 1.12 -2.11 -20.26
C ASP A 43 0.12 -1.47 -21.25
N ASP A 44 -1.14 -1.28 -20.82
CA ASP A 44 -2.14 -0.50 -21.54
C ASP A 44 -1.85 1.02 -21.51
N GLY A 45 -0.81 1.43 -20.76
CA GLY A 45 -0.40 2.83 -20.64
C GLY A 45 -1.32 3.67 -19.75
N LEU A 46 -2.16 3.03 -18.88
CA LEU A 46 -3.09 3.75 -18.02
C LEU A 46 -2.37 4.73 -17.08
N PHE A 47 -1.30 4.27 -16.43
CA PHE A 47 -0.55 5.12 -15.50
C PHE A 47 0.24 6.21 -16.23
N ALA A 48 0.85 5.89 -17.38
CA ALA A 48 1.52 6.89 -18.23
C ALA A 48 0.54 7.96 -18.70
N ALA A 49 -0.66 7.58 -19.17
CA ALA A 49 -1.70 8.51 -19.57
C ALA A 49 -2.19 9.40 -18.43
N ALA A 50 -2.32 8.84 -17.23
CA ALA A 50 -2.65 9.61 -16.03
C ALA A 50 -1.54 10.64 -15.71
N GLY A 51 -0.26 10.24 -15.77
CA GLY A 51 0.88 11.14 -15.60
C GLY A 51 0.91 12.26 -16.64
N HIS A 52 0.66 11.94 -17.92
CA HIS A 52 0.56 12.95 -18.98
C HIS A 52 -0.57 13.96 -18.73
N ARG A 53 -1.76 13.47 -18.38
CA ARG A 53 -2.89 14.37 -18.05
C ARG A 53 -2.57 15.24 -16.84
N LEU A 54 -1.91 14.68 -15.85
CA LEU A 54 -1.46 15.41 -14.67
C LEU A 54 -0.47 16.52 -15.06
N ALA A 55 0.51 16.23 -15.90
CA ALA A 55 1.48 17.20 -16.40
C ALA A 55 0.80 18.37 -17.14
N HIS A 56 -0.17 18.05 -18.01
CA HIS A 56 -0.92 19.07 -18.78
C HIS A 56 -1.86 19.91 -17.90
N ALA A 57 -2.54 19.29 -16.94
CA ALA A 57 -3.50 19.99 -16.07
C ALA A 57 -2.83 20.88 -15.04
N SER A 58 -1.56 20.60 -14.70
CA SER A 58 -0.85 21.32 -13.65
C SER A 58 -0.18 22.58 -14.21
N ARG A 59 -0.45 23.74 -13.57
CA ARG A 59 0.15 25.02 -13.92
C ARG A 59 1.31 25.44 -13.03
N SER A 60 1.59 24.66 -11.97
CA SER A 60 2.64 24.94 -10.98
C SER A 60 3.11 23.66 -10.32
N GLY A 61 4.30 23.67 -9.72
CA GLY A 61 4.85 22.53 -8.99
C GLY A 61 3.97 22.07 -7.85
N ILE A 62 3.31 23.00 -7.13
CA ILE A 62 2.34 22.63 -6.09
C ILE A 62 1.08 21.98 -6.69
N GLY A 63 0.60 22.47 -7.82
CA GLY A 63 -0.53 21.86 -8.55
C GLY A 63 -0.19 20.45 -9.02
N LEU A 64 1.02 20.25 -9.53
CA LEU A 64 1.54 18.94 -9.92
C LEU A 64 1.60 17.99 -8.72
N PHE A 65 2.13 18.45 -7.59
CA PHE A 65 2.21 17.65 -6.36
C PHE A 65 0.83 17.27 -5.81
N LEU A 66 -0.12 18.21 -5.76
CA LEU A 66 -1.48 17.92 -5.27
C LEU A 66 -2.22 16.95 -6.19
N GLY A 67 -2.09 17.11 -7.50
CA GLY A 67 -2.65 16.16 -8.44
C GLY A 67 -1.98 14.77 -8.36
N ALA A 68 -0.67 14.73 -8.12
CA ALA A 68 0.05 13.49 -7.86
C ALA A 68 -0.42 12.84 -6.55
N ALA A 69 -0.62 13.62 -5.48
CA ALA A 69 -1.13 13.12 -4.20
C ALA A 69 -2.53 12.48 -4.36
N LEU A 70 -3.42 13.14 -5.12
CA LEU A 70 -4.73 12.58 -5.45
C LEU A 70 -4.59 11.28 -6.26
N MET A 71 -3.75 11.28 -7.30
CA MET A 71 -3.51 10.10 -8.14
C MET A 71 -2.96 8.92 -7.32
N ILE A 72 -1.97 9.15 -6.46
CA ILE A 72 -1.41 8.13 -5.57
C ILE A 72 -2.50 7.59 -4.64
N GLY A 73 -3.27 8.47 -3.98
CA GLY A 73 -4.36 8.08 -3.09
C GLY A 73 -5.39 7.20 -3.80
N VAL A 74 -5.85 7.61 -4.98
CA VAL A 74 -6.84 6.86 -5.80
C VAL A 74 -6.27 5.52 -6.25
N VAL A 75 -5.09 5.48 -6.85
CA VAL A 75 -4.50 4.23 -7.36
C VAL A 75 -4.20 3.26 -6.21
N THR A 76 -3.72 3.76 -5.07
CA THR A 76 -3.48 2.93 -3.90
C THR A 76 -4.79 2.37 -3.34
N ALA A 77 -5.84 3.18 -3.25
CA ALA A 77 -7.15 2.73 -2.80
C ALA A 77 -7.73 1.64 -3.70
N LEU A 78 -7.67 1.81 -5.02
CA LEU A 78 -8.31 0.92 -5.99
C LEU A 78 -7.53 -0.36 -6.28
N LEU A 79 -6.21 -0.28 -6.28
CA LEU A 79 -5.34 -1.44 -6.55
C LEU A 79 -4.69 -1.94 -5.25
N ASN A 80 -3.58 -1.41 -4.85
CA ASN A 80 -2.96 -1.56 -3.53
C ASN A 80 -1.70 -0.69 -3.41
N LEU A 81 -1.11 -0.68 -2.21
CA LEU A 81 0.13 0.00 -1.88
C LEU A 81 1.29 -0.40 -2.82
N ASP A 82 1.53 -1.71 -2.97
CA ASP A 82 2.68 -2.22 -3.71
C ASP A 82 2.58 -1.92 -5.21
N THR A 83 1.39 -2.10 -5.78
CA THR A 83 1.08 -1.75 -7.18
C THR A 83 1.24 -0.25 -7.42
N SER A 84 0.68 0.58 -6.53
CA SER A 84 0.81 2.04 -6.63
C SER A 84 2.28 2.46 -6.63
N VAL A 85 3.07 2.00 -5.68
CA VAL A 85 4.49 2.34 -5.58
C VAL A 85 5.28 1.82 -6.78
N ALA A 86 5.05 0.58 -7.21
CA ALA A 86 5.79 -0.02 -8.32
C ALA A 86 5.59 0.73 -9.66
N PHE A 87 4.36 1.10 -9.98
CA PHE A 87 4.02 1.66 -11.28
C PHE A 87 3.96 3.19 -11.28
N LEU A 88 3.47 3.84 -10.21
CA LEU A 88 3.42 5.31 -10.20
C LEU A 88 4.77 5.96 -9.94
N THR A 89 5.67 5.35 -9.18
CA THR A 89 6.98 5.98 -8.91
C THR A 89 7.72 6.37 -10.19
N PRO A 90 7.93 5.48 -11.19
CA PRO A 90 8.58 5.87 -12.44
C PRO A 90 7.78 6.90 -13.23
N VAL A 91 6.45 6.77 -13.29
CA VAL A 91 5.57 7.73 -13.98
C VAL A 91 5.74 9.14 -13.39
N LEU A 92 5.74 9.25 -12.06
CA LEU A 92 5.88 10.53 -11.37
C LEU A 92 7.26 11.15 -11.57
N VAL A 93 8.33 10.34 -11.58
CA VAL A 93 9.69 10.80 -11.92
C VAL A 93 9.74 11.36 -13.33
N TYR A 94 9.21 10.63 -14.32
CA TYR A 94 9.16 11.10 -15.69
C TYR A 94 8.30 12.35 -15.85
N THR A 95 7.16 12.41 -15.13
CA THR A 95 6.27 13.57 -15.15
C THR A 95 6.96 14.83 -14.62
N ALA A 96 7.67 14.75 -13.48
CA ALA A 96 8.43 15.87 -12.94
C ALA A 96 9.50 16.34 -13.92
N ARG A 97 10.31 15.40 -14.42
CA ARG A 97 11.42 15.72 -15.34
C ARG A 97 10.98 16.29 -16.67
N SER A 98 9.88 15.79 -17.23
CA SER A 98 9.33 16.33 -18.48
C SER A 98 8.91 17.80 -18.35
N ARG A 99 8.61 18.24 -17.13
CA ARG A 99 8.30 19.63 -16.82
C ARG A 99 9.51 20.42 -16.31
N GLY A 100 10.70 19.82 -16.24
CA GLY A 100 11.88 20.47 -15.68
C GLY A 100 11.79 20.73 -14.16
N GLU A 101 10.87 20.06 -13.47
CA GLU A 101 10.66 20.21 -12.02
C GLU A 101 11.49 19.19 -11.22
N PRO A 102 11.90 19.50 -9.97
CA PRO A 102 12.56 18.56 -9.10
C PRO A 102 11.69 17.32 -8.84
N ASP A 103 12.27 16.13 -8.94
CA ASP A 103 11.55 14.87 -8.74
C ASP A 103 11.35 14.50 -7.25
N ALA A 104 12.09 15.13 -6.33
CA ALA A 104 12.07 14.80 -4.89
C ALA A 104 10.69 14.85 -4.22
N PRO A 105 9.85 15.90 -4.41
CA PRO A 105 8.51 15.94 -3.78
C PRO A 105 7.62 14.79 -4.24
N LEU A 106 7.68 14.43 -5.53
CA LEU A 106 6.89 13.36 -6.12
C LEU A 106 7.42 11.98 -5.72
N LEU A 107 8.75 11.84 -5.60
CA LEU A 107 9.38 10.62 -5.07
C LEU A 107 8.98 10.36 -3.62
N PHE A 108 9.07 11.36 -2.74
CA PHE A 108 8.62 11.21 -1.36
C PHE A 108 7.12 10.96 -1.28
N GLY A 109 6.34 11.64 -2.12
CA GLY A 109 4.91 11.43 -2.26
C GLY A 109 4.58 9.98 -2.62
N SER A 110 5.27 9.39 -3.61
CA SER A 110 4.96 8.05 -4.11
C SER A 110 5.06 6.95 -3.04
N ILE A 111 5.88 7.10 -2.01
CA ILE A 111 5.96 6.14 -0.90
C ILE A 111 5.11 6.56 0.30
N LEU A 112 5.25 7.83 0.78
CA LEU A 112 4.61 8.25 2.02
C LEU A 112 3.09 8.39 1.86
N LEU A 113 2.61 8.92 0.73
CA LEU A 113 1.18 9.05 0.45
C LEU A 113 0.54 7.72 0.06
N ALA A 114 1.29 6.78 -0.54
CA ALA A 114 0.77 5.44 -0.80
C ALA A 114 0.48 4.69 0.50
N ASN A 115 1.36 4.77 1.52
CA ASN A 115 1.08 4.21 2.84
C ASN A 115 -0.16 4.87 3.49
N ALA A 116 -0.33 6.20 3.38
CA ALA A 116 -1.52 6.88 3.89
C ALA A 116 -2.79 6.49 3.10
N GLY A 117 -2.71 6.46 1.78
CA GLY A 117 -3.80 6.05 0.87
C GLY A 117 -4.24 4.60 1.05
N SER A 118 -3.37 3.75 1.62
CA SER A 118 -3.69 2.35 1.85
C SER A 118 -4.74 2.13 2.95
N LEU A 119 -5.17 3.17 3.65
CA LEU A 119 -6.25 3.13 4.64
C LEU A 119 -7.66 3.23 4.03
N PHE A 120 -7.83 3.54 2.74
CA PHE A 120 -9.17 3.76 2.17
C PHE A 120 -9.99 2.49 1.98
N LEU A 121 -9.39 1.39 1.53
CA LEU A 121 -10.09 0.13 1.25
C LEU A 121 -9.35 -1.07 1.86
N PRO A 122 -10.06 -2.18 2.15
CA PRO A 122 -9.40 -3.39 2.69
C PRO A 122 -8.30 -3.91 1.79
N GLY A 123 -8.53 -3.95 0.47
CA GLY A 123 -7.58 -4.44 -0.53
C GLY A 123 -6.38 -3.54 -0.76
N SER A 124 -6.40 -2.30 -0.25
CA SER A 124 -5.32 -1.33 -0.44
C SER A 124 -4.00 -1.72 0.25
N ASN A 125 -4.05 -2.60 1.24
CA ASN A 125 -2.88 -3.16 1.92
C ASN A 125 -3.17 -4.56 2.46
N LEU A 126 -2.17 -5.46 2.36
CA LEU A 126 -2.21 -6.79 2.97
C LEU A 126 -2.50 -6.74 4.48
N THR A 127 -1.94 -5.77 5.18
CA THR A 127 -2.13 -5.61 6.63
C THR A 127 -3.59 -5.39 7.00
N ASN A 128 -4.34 -4.64 6.19
CA ASN A 128 -5.77 -4.42 6.42
C ASN A 128 -6.53 -5.75 6.40
N LEU A 129 -6.26 -6.59 5.41
CA LEU A 129 -6.94 -7.87 5.24
C LEU A 129 -6.61 -8.85 6.36
N ILE A 130 -5.36 -8.84 6.86
CA ILE A 130 -4.94 -9.69 7.97
C ILE A 130 -5.67 -9.29 9.27
N VAL A 131 -5.72 -8.00 9.58
CA VAL A 131 -6.43 -7.49 10.76
C VAL A 131 -7.94 -7.73 10.63
N LEU A 132 -8.49 -7.50 9.44
CA LEU A 132 -9.91 -7.70 9.16
C LEU A 132 -10.33 -9.17 9.03
N GLY A 133 -9.38 -10.11 8.98
CA GLY A 133 -9.67 -11.55 8.89
C GLY A 133 -10.51 -12.11 10.04
N HIS A 134 -10.62 -11.38 11.16
CA HIS A 134 -11.53 -11.70 12.28
C HIS A 134 -12.93 -11.08 12.13
N PHE A 135 -13.12 -10.20 11.14
CA PHE A 135 -14.34 -9.41 10.97
C PHE A 135 -14.95 -9.68 9.60
N HIS A 136 -16.27 -9.83 9.56
CA HIS A 136 -17.01 -9.96 8.29
C HIS A 136 -17.45 -8.58 7.80
N VAL A 137 -16.48 -7.79 7.29
CA VAL A 137 -16.72 -6.40 6.85
C VAL A 137 -16.54 -6.32 5.33
N THR A 138 -17.56 -5.80 4.64
CA THR A 138 -17.44 -5.50 3.20
C THR A 138 -16.53 -4.29 2.97
N GLY A 139 -15.99 -4.16 1.74
CA GLY A 139 -15.19 -3.00 1.38
C GLY A 139 -15.93 -1.67 1.56
N GLY A 140 -17.24 -1.64 1.24
CA GLY A 140 -18.07 -0.46 1.44
C GLY A 140 -18.26 -0.08 2.91
N GLN A 141 -18.46 -1.07 3.80
CA GLN A 141 -18.55 -0.83 5.25
C GLN A 141 -17.23 -0.33 5.83
N PHE A 142 -16.10 -0.91 5.39
CA PHE A 142 -14.78 -0.45 5.78
C PHE A 142 -14.54 0.99 5.31
N PHE A 143 -14.83 1.28 4.03
CA PHE A 143 -14.73 2.62 3.49
C PHE A 143 -15.56 3.63 4.28
N GLY A 144 -16.82 3.30 4.60
CA GLY A 144 -17.70 4.17 5.39
C GLY A 144 -17.09 4.57 6.75
N ARG A 145 -16.29 3.69 7.38
CA ARG A 145 -15.63 3.96 8.66
C ARG A 145 -14.26 4.64 8.50
N MET A 146 -13.53 4.32 7.44
CA MET A 146 -12.13 4.71 7.31
C MET A 146 -11.86 5.83 6.29
N TRP A 147 -12.84 6.24 5.46
CA TRP A 147 -12.61 7.28 4.44
C TRP A 147 -12.12 8.61 5.02
N LEU A 148 -12.70 9.03 6.15
CA LEU A 148 -12.34 10.30 6.77
C LEU A 148 -10.97 10.21 7.50
N PRO A 149 -10.69 9.20 8.36
CA PRO A 149 -9.34 8.94 8.87
C PRO A 149 -8.27 8.83 7.77
N ALA A 150 -8.57 8.11 6.69
CA ALA A 150 -7.65 7.95 5.55
C ALA A 150 -7.39 9.28 4.82
N LEU A 151 -8.45 10.06 4.57
CA LEU A 151 -8.32 11.38 3.94
C LEU A 151 -7.48 12.33 4.80
N VAL A 152 -7.74 12.38 6.09
CA VAL A 152 -6.99 13.23 7.02
C VAL A 152 -5.53 12.79 7.12
N ALA A 153 -5.25 11.48 7.15
CA ALA A 153 -3.88 10.96 7.10
C ALA A 153 -3.17 11.35 5.80
N LEU A 154 -3.85 11.21 4.65
CA LEU A 154 -3.32 11.56 3.34
C LEU A 154 -3.02 13.06 3.25
N VAL A 155 -3.96 13.90 3.65
CA VAL A 155 -3.83 15.37 3.62
C VAL A 155 -2.72 15.83 4.58
N THR A 156 -2.65 15.29 5.80
CA THR A 156 -1.60 15.62 6.77
C THR A 156 -0.23 15.23 6.23
N THR A 157 -0.09 14.02 5.67
CA THR A 157 1.16 13.56 5.06
C THR A 157 1.55 14.44 3.87
N ALA A 158 0.60 14.80 3.00
CA ALA A 158 0.83 15.70 1.87
C ALA A 158 1.25 17.10 2.34
N ALA A 159 0.62 17.64 3.38
CA ALA A 159 0.95 18.94 3.94
C ALA A 159 2.38 18.96 4.51
N VAL A 160 2.81 17.91 5.19
CA VAL A 160 4.19 17.77 5.69
C VAL A 160 5.18 17.76 4.53
N ILE A 161 4.95 16.96 3.50
CA ILE A 161 5.83 16.90 2.32
C ILE A 161 5.88 18.29 1.66
N ALA A 162 4.72 18.92 1.43
CA ALA A 162 4.63 20.23 0.79
C ALA A 162 5.34 21.33 1.61
N PHE A 163 5.28 21.27 2.93
CA PHE A 163 5.96 22.22 3.82
C PHE A 163 7.48 22.09 3.74
N PHE A 164 8.01 20.87 3.81
CA PHE A 164 9.45 20.64 3.77
C PHE A 164 10.03 20.86 2.37
N GLU A 165 9.29 20.46 1.32
CA GLU A 165 9.68 20.58 -0.09
C GLU A 165 9.19 21.90 -0.74
N ARG A 166 8.72 22.89 0.05
CA ARG A 166 8.14 24.16 -0.44
C ARG A 166 9.05 24.92 -1.41
N ARG A 167 10.35 24.80 -1.27
CA ARG A 167 11.31 25.44 -2.18
C ARG A 167 11.31 24.76 -3.55
N SER A 168 11.35 23.44 -3.57
CA SER A 168 11.27 22.62 -4.78
C SER A 168 9.93 22.84 -5.51
N LEU A 169 8.83 22.93 -4.77
CA LEU A 169 7.48 23.11 -5.32
C LEU A 169 7.18 24.51 -5.86
N ARG A 170 8.01 25.51 -5.52
CA ARG A 170 7.90 26.88 -6.06
C ARG A 170 8.65 27.06 -7.37
N LEU A 171 9.57 26.15 -7.70
CA LEU A 171 10.26 26.15 -8.98
C LEU A 171 9.24 25.69 -10.02
N SER A 172 8.80 26.60 -10.89
CA SER A 172 7.95 26.29 -12.02
C SER A 172 8.79 26.32 -13.29
N SER A 173 8.67 25.32 -14.11
CA SER A 173 9.31 25.27 -15.43
C SER A 173 8.25 24.98 -16.49
N ASP A 174 8.28 25.75 -17.57
CA ASP A 174 7.43 25.53 -18.75
C ASP A 174 8.06 24.51 -19.71
N GLY A 175 8.50 23.37 -19.18
CA GLY A 175 9.05 22.30 -20.00
C GLY A 175 8.01 21.74 -20.99
N PRO A 176 8.46 21.21 -22.14
CA PRO A 176 7.56 20.60 -23.12
C PRO A 176 6.89 19.37 -22.50
N VAL A 177 5.55 19.35 -22.54
CA VAL A 177 4.79 18.20 -22.03
C VAL A 177 4.72 17.15 -23.13
N PRO A 178 5.17 15.90 -22.86
CA PRO A 178 5.09 14.83 -23.82
C PRO A 178 3.66 14.57 -24.28
N THR A 179 3.44 14.38 -25.57
CA THR A 179 2.14 14.02 -26.14
C THR A 179 2.01 12.50 -26.18
N GLY A 180 1.09 11.94 -25.41
CA GLY A 180 0.72 10.52 -25.45
C GLY A 180 -0.80 10.39 -25.34
N SER A 181 -1.41 9.61 -26.23
CA SER A 181 -2.83 9.29 -26.14
C SER A 181 -3.03 8.02 -25.31
N PRO A 182 -3.92 8.02 -24.30
CA PRO A 182 -4.26 6.81 -23.56
C PRO A 182 -4.97 5.81 -24.48
N LYS A 183 -4.56 4.54 -24.40
CA LYS A 183 -5.34 3.45 -24.99
C LYS A 183 -6.27 2.90 -23.94
N PHE A 184 -7.58 2.88 -24.21
CA PHE A 184 -8.53 2.15 -23.37
C PHE A 184 -8.37 0.66 -23.68
N GLY A 185 -7.63 -0.03 -22.79
CA GLY A 185 -7.34 -1.45 -22.93
C GLY A 185 -8.09 -2.32 -21.90
N VAL A 186 -7.74 -3.59 -21.87
CA VAL A 186 -8.26 -4.61 -20.94
C VAL A 186 -7.98 -4.22 -19.47
N GLY A 187 -6.88 -3.49 -19.22
CA GLY A 187 -6.47 -3.04 -17.90
C GLY A 187 -7.48 -2.13 -17.20
N VAL A 188 -8.11 -1.21 -17.94
CA VAL A 188 -9.15 -0.33 -17.38
C VAL A 188 -10.35 -1.15 -16.91
N LEU A 189 -10.79 -2.12 -17.73
CA LEU A 189 -11.91 -3.01 -17.38
C LEU A 189 -11.55 -3.89 -16.18
N ALA A 190 -10.34 -4.44 -16.15
CA ALA A 190 -9.84 -5.26 -15.05
C ALA A 190 -9.75 -4.46 -13.73
N CYS A 191 -9.23 -3.23 -13.76
CA CYS A 191 -9.20 -2.33 -12.60
C CYS A 191 -10.61 -2.02 -12.08
N SER A 192 -11.54 -1.69 -12.99
CA SER A 192 -12.93 -1.40 -12.63
C SER A 192 -13.63 -2.61 -12.01
N ALA A 193 -13.45 -3.78 -12.60
CA ALA A 193 -14.00 -5.03 -12.08
C ALA A 193 -13.42 -5.38 -10.71
N ALA A 194 -12.09 -5.28 -10.54
CA ALA A 194 -11.43 -5.54 -9.26
C ALA A 194 -11.92 -4.58 -8.17
N THR A 195 -12.06 -3.29 -8.48
CA THR A 195 -12.58 -2.29 -7.56
C THR A 195 -14.01 -2.64 -7.12
N ALA A 196 -14.89 -2.97 -8.06
CA ALA A 196 -16.26 -3.38 -7.75
C ALA A 196 -16.27 -4.63 -6.85
N LEU A 197 -15.47 -5.64 -7.16
CA LEU A 197 -15.36 -6.86 -6.36
C LEU A 197 -14.86 -6.60 -4.94
N VAL A 198 -13.83 -5.75 -4.77
CA VAL A 198 -13.28 -5.41 -3.45
C VAL A 198 -14.28 -4.61 -2.60
N VAL A 199 -15.08 -3.73 -3.22
CA VAL A 199 -16.06 -2.91 -2.51
C VAL A 199 -17.30 -3.72 -2.11
N LEU A 200 -17.78 -4.61 -3.01
CA LEU A 200 -19.06 -5.30 -2.85
C LEU A 200 -18.94 -6.63 -2.10
N LEU A 201 -17.82 -7.34 -2.23
CA LEU A 201 -17.67 -8.68 -1.66
C LEU A 201 -16.95 -8.65 -0.30
N SER A 202 -17.37 -9.52 0.60
CA SER A 202 -16.65 -9.80 1.86
C SER A 202 -15.44 -10.72 1.66
N SER A 203 -15.39 -11.47 0.55
CA SER A 203 -14.30 -12.39 0.20
C SER A 203 -13.86 -12.18 -1.26
N PRO A 204 -13.20 -11.06 -1.60
CA PRO A 204 -12.89 -10.71 -2.98
C PRO A 204 -11.66 -11.42 -3.55
N ALA A 205 -10.88 -12.18 -2.75
CA ALA A 205 -9.56 -12.67 -3.12
C ALA A 205 -9.56 -13.54 -4.39
N LEU A 206 -10.35 -14.59 -4.43
CA LEU A 206 -10.42 -15.48 -5.59
C LEU A 206 -11.05 -14.80 -6.82
N PRO A 207 -12.19 -14.06 -6.72
CA PRO A 207 -12.72 -13.30 -7.85
C PRO A 207 -11.72 -12.32 -8.45
N VAL A 208 -11.00 -11.55 -7.63
CA VAL A 208 -9.99 -10.60 -8.12
C VAL A 208 -8.79 -11.30 -8.74
N LEU A 209 -8.32 -12.41 -8.14
CA LEU A 209 -7.28 -13.23 -8.77
C LEU A 209 -7.72 -13.72 -10.15
N SER A 210 -8.97 -14.21 -10.27
CA SER A 210 -9.51 -14.69 -11.55
C SER A 210 -9.51 -13.59 -12.61
N VAL A 211 -9.93 -12.36 -12.26
CA VAL A 211 -9.86 -11.21 -13.17
C VAL A 211 -8.41 -10.93 -13.59
N GLY A 212 -7.46 -10.90 -12.63
CA GLY A 212 -6.05 -10.67 -12.93
C GLY A 212 -5.43 -11.73 -13.83
N VAL A 213 -5.71 -13.00 -13.55
CA VAL A 213 -5.24 -14.13 -14.36
C VAL A 213 -5.83 -14.06 -15.77
N LEU A 214 -7.14 -13.85 -15.91
CA LEU A 214 -7.80 -13.77 -17.22
C LEU A 214 -7.26 -12.58 -18.03
N ALA A 215 -7.11 -11.41 -17.44
CA ALA A 215 -6.57 -10.23 -18.12
C ALA A 215 -5.12 -10.48 -18.59
N THR A 216 -4.28 -11.08 -17.75
CA THR A 216 -2.89 -11.43 -18.09
C THR A 216 -2.84 -12.51 -19.16
N MET A 217 -3.68 -13.54 -19.09
CA MET A 217 -3.75 -14.61 -20.10
C MET A 217 -4.15 -14.06 -21.48
N VAL A 218 -5.11 -13.12 -21.55
CA VAL A 218 -5.48 -12.47 -22.81
C VAL A 218 -4.26 -11.81 -23.47
N ARG A 219 -3.42 -11.12 -22.69
CA ARG A 219 -2.20 -10.47 -23.21
C ARG A 219 -1.12 -11.48 -23.60
N LEU A 220 -0.93 -12.53 -22.81
CA LEU A 220 0.01 -13.62 -23.14
C LEU A 220 -0.35 -14.29 -24.48
N VAL A 221 -1.64 -14.63 -24.68
CA VAL A 221 -2.14 -15.24 -25.92
C VAL A 221 -1.99 -14.32 -27.13
N ARG A 222 -2.14 -13.00 -26.93
CA ARG A 222 -1.91 -12.02 -27.98
C ARG A 222 -0.44 -11.72 -28.26
N GLY A 223 0.49 -12.31 -27.48
CA GLY A 223 1.92 -12.04 -27.61
C GLY A 223 2.33 -10.63 -27.15
N GLU A 224 1.47 -9.95 -26.43
CA GLU A 224 1.67 -8.58 -25.93
C GLU A 224 2.42 -8.56 -24.58
N GLU A 225 2.58 -9.73 -23.94
CA GLU A 225 3.27 -9.87 -22.65
C GLU A 225 4.13 -11.14 -22.62
N HIS A 226 5.19 -11.13 -21.77
CA HIS A 226 6.10 -12.25 -21.61
C HIS A 226 5.93 -12.93 -20.25
N PRO A 227 5.83 -14.29 -20.18
CA PRO A 227 5.68 -15.00 -18.91
C PRO A 227 6.77 -14.69 -17.88
N ARG A 228 8.01 -14.43 -18.34
CA ARG A 228 9.13 -14.07 -17.46
C ARG A 228 8.89 -12.76 -16.71
N ARG A 229 8.31 -11.75 -17.37
CA ARG A 229 8.00 -10.45 -16.76
C ARG A 229 6.91 -10.60 -15.69
N VAL A 230 5.88 -11.39 -15.99
CA VAL A 230 4.82 -11.73 -15.03
C VAL A 230 5.41 -12.38 -13.77
N LEU A 231 6.26 -13.40 -13.93
CA LEU A 231 6.91 -14.08 -12.80
C LEU A 231 7.85 -13.18 -12.00
N GLN A 232 8.59 -12.29 -12.69
CA GLN A 232 9.48 -11.31 -12.04
C GLN A 232 8.69 -10.28 -11.23
N LEU A 233 7.56 -9.80 -11.76
CA LEU A 233 6.67 -8.87 -11.06
C LEU A 233 6.08 -9.49 -9.81
N LEU A 234 5.55 -10.71 -9.92
CA LEU A 234 4.96 -11.42 -8.79
C LEU A 234 5.96 -11.68 -7.68
N GLY A 235 7.25 -11.83 -8.01
CA GLY A 235 8.28 -12.06 -7.01
C GLY A 235 7.98 -13.26 -6.11
N ILE A 236 7.56 -14.39 -6.68
CA ILE A 236 7.09 -15.59 -5.96
C ILE A 236 7.93 -15.95 -4.73
N PRO A 237 9.30 -15.96 -4.81
CA PRO A 237 10.12 -16.28 -3.63
C PRO A 237 9.90 -15.30 -2.47
N LEU A 238 9.64 -14.03 -2.79
CA LEU A 238 9.39 -12.99 -1.80
C LEU A 238 8.00 -13.17 -1.16
N LEU A 239 6.96 -13.40 -1.97
CA LEU A 239 5.60 -13.67 -1.48
C LEU A 239 5.57 -14.90 -0.57
N VAL A 240 6.22 -15.99 -0.98
CA VAL A 240 6.34 -17.22 -0.17
C VAL A 240 7.11 -16.95 1.13
N GLY A 241 8.20 -16.17 1.05
CA GLY A 241 8.97 -15.78 2.23
C GLY A 241 8.16 -14.95 3.22
N LEU A 242 7.40 -13.96 2.72
CA LEU A 242 6.52 -13.12 3.54
C LEU A 242 5.34 -13.92 4.12
N PHE A 243 4.73 -14.81 3.34
CA PHE A 243 3.69 -15.70 3.82
C PHE A 243 4.19 -16.58 4.96
N GLY A 244 5.37 -17.17 4.81
CA GLY A 244 5.99 -17.99 5.85
C GLY A 244 6.28 -17.20 7.13
N LEU A 245 6.75 -15.95 7.03
CA LEU A 245 6.92 -15.04 8.18
C LEU A 245 5.57 -14.70 8.83
N ALA A 246 4.55 -14.38 8.02
CA ALA A 246 3.21 -14.07 8.52
C ALA A 246 2.61 -15.26 9.29
N VAL A 247 2.73 -16.47 8.75
CA VAL A 247 2.29 -17.70 9.44
C VAL A 247 3.08 -17.94 10.71
N GLY A 248 4.42 -17.80 10.67
CA GLY A 248 5.28 -17.97 11.85
C GLY A 248 4.93 -17.01 12.98
N LEU A 249 4.83 -15.71 12.71
CA LEU A 249 4.48 -14.72 13.71
C LEU A 249 3.01 -14.76 14.13
N GLY A 250 2.11 -15.09 13.20
CA GLY A 250 0.71 -15.36 13.51
C GLY A 250 0.54 -16.57 14.42
N THR A 251 1.38 -17.59 14.29
CA THR A 251 1.45 -18.74 15.21
C THR A 251 1.95 -18.30 16.57
N LEU A 252 3.04 -17.54 16.61
CA LEU A 252 3.59 -17.00 17.87
C LEU A 252 2.54 -16.19 18.64
N GLY A 253 1.81 -15.29 17.96
CA GLY A 253 0.77 -14.47 18.60
C GLY A 253 -0.44 -15.28 19.11
N ARG A 254 -0.65 -16.52 18.61
CA ARG A 254 -1.69 -17.43 19.11
C ARG A 254 -1.21 -18.25 20.32
N VAL A 255 0.06 -18.62 20.32
CA VAL A 255 0.66 -19.41 21.40
C VAL A 255 1.07 -18.55 22.58
N TRP A 256 1.60 -17.36 22.29
CA TRP A 256 2.04 -16.39 23.30
C TRP A 256 1.01 -15.26 23.42
N SER A 257 0.41 -15.12 24.60
CA SER A 257 -0.62 -14.11 24.89
C SER A 257 -0.08 -12.69 25.09
N GLY A 258 1.24 -12.48 25.06
CA GLY A 258 1.86 -11.17 25.30
C GLY A 258 1.30 -10.04 24.41
N PRO A 259 1.20 -10.20 23.08
CA PRO A 259 0.63 -9.18 22.19
C PRO A 259 -0.83 -8.85 22.50
N GLU A 260 -1.66 -9.86 22.75
CA GLU A 260 -3.07 -9.69 23.13
C GLU A 260 -3.18 -8.94 24.47
N HIS A 261 -2.45 -9.39 25.49
CA HIS A 261 -2.43 -8.75 26.81
C HIS A 261 -1.99 -7.29 26.72
N LEU A 262 -0.94 -7.00 25.93
CA LEU A 262 -0.50 -5.63 25.68
C LEU A 262 -1.62 -4.78 25.06
N LEU A 263 -2.22 -5.25 23.95
CA LEU A 263 -3.26 -4.50 23.25
C LEU A 263 -4.56 -4.35 24.05
N SER A 264 -4.87 -5.28 24.96
CA SER A 264 -6.07 -5.22 25.81
C SER A 264 -6.01 -4.10 26.85
N HIS A 265 -4.81 -3.68 27.26
CA HIS A 265 -4.57 -2.61 28.23
C HIS A 265 -4.35 -1.24 27.59
N LEU A 266 -4.17 -1.18 26.28
CA LEU A 266 -3.97 0.06 25.55
C LEU A 266 -5.31 0.62 25.08
N ASP A 267 -5.40 1.94 25.09
CA ASP A 267 -6.44 2.68 24.38
C ASP A 267 -6.15 2.75 22.87
N ALA A 268 -6.99 3.46 22.15
CA ALA A 268 -6.86 3.67 20.72
C ALA A 268 -5.51 4.31 20.32
N TRP A 269 -5.04 5.28 21.10
CA TRP A 269 -3.78 5.99 20.86
C TRP A 269 -2.57 5.07 21.07
N GLY A 270 -2.55 4.39 22.22
CA GLY A 270 -1.50 3.42 22.54
C GLY A 270 -1.44 2.28 21.53
N THR A 271 -2.60 1.79 21.08
CA THR A 271 -2.70 0.74 20.05
C THR A 271 -2.07 1.19 18.74
N ALA A 272 -2.40 2.41 18.26
CA ALA A 272 -1.82 2.95 17.04
C ALA A 272 -0.30 3.19 17.15
N ALA A 273 0.17 3.69 18.31
CA ALA A 273 1.59 3.91 18.56
C ALA A 273 2.40 2.60 18.57
N ILE A 274 1.94 1.58 19.30
CA ILE A 274 2.58 0.26 19.33
C ILE A 274 2.57 -0.39 17.95
N ALA A 275 1.46 -0.27 17.22
CA ALA A 275 1.38 -0.75 15.85
C ALA A 275 2.44 -0.10 14.96
N ALA A 276 2.57 1.23 15.01
CA ALA A 276 3.55 1.97 14.22
C ALA A 276 5.00 1.58 14.56
N ILE A 277 5.34 1.46 15.84
CA ILE A 277 6.66 1.01 16.30
C ILE A 277 6.94 -0.42 15.82
N SER A 278 5.96 -1.31 15.96
CA SER A 278 6.08 -2.71 15.54
C SER A 278 6.38 -2.84 14.05
N THR A 279 5.86 -1.94 13.20
CA THR A 279 6.17 -1.96 11.76
C THR A 279 7.64 -1.69 11.48
N VAL A 280 8.26 -0.79 12.20
CA VAL A 280 9.68 -0.46 12.03
C VAL A 280 10.57 -1.62 12.47
N LEU A 281 10.18 -2.32 13.54
CA LEU A 281 10.95 -3.42 14.13
C LEU A 281 10.79 -4.74 13.36
N LEU A 282 9.57 -5.04 12.89
CA LEU A 282 9.22 -6.34 12.33
C LEU A 282 8.84 -6.29 10.84
N ASN A 283 8.60 -5.09 10.27
CA ASN A 283 7.84 -4.87 9.03
C ASN A 283 6.32 -4.94 9.26
N ASN A 284 5.54 -4.18 8.47
CA ASN A 284 4.08 -4.03 8.68
C ASN A 284 3.32 -5.36 8.60
N LEU A 285 3.65 -6.23 7.66
CA LEU A 285 2.92 -7.47 7.44
C LEU A 285 3.16 -8.50 8.56
N PRO A 286 4.42 -8.81 8.97
CA PRO A 286 4.68 -9.60 10.16
C PRO A 286 4.10 -9.01 11.45
N ALA A 287 4.17 -7.67 11.62
CA ALA A 287 3.59 -6.99 12.76
C ALA A 287 2.06 -7.18 12.81
N ALA A 288 1.37 -7.03 11.67
CA ALA A 288 -0.07 -7.30 11.56
C ALA A 288 -0.42 -8.74 11.96
N SER A 289 0.35 -9.72 11.44
CA SER A 289 0.11 -11.14 11.74
C SER A 289 0.32 -11.49 13.21
N LEU A 290 1.27 -10.81 13.88
CA LEU A 290 1.53 -10.99 15.31
C LEU A 290 0.44 -10.30 16.17
N LEU A 291 0.18 -9.03 15.91
CA LEU A 291 -0.69 -8.19 16.73
C LEU A 291 -2.18 -8.50 16.52
N ALA A 292 -2.56 -8.96 15.32
CA ALA A 292 -3.91 -9.39 15.02
C ALA A 292 -4.05 -10.93 14.95
N ALA A 293 -3.16 -11.69 15.59
CA ALA A 293 -3.31 -13.14 15.72
C ALA A 293 -4.59 -13.51 16.49
N ARG A 294 -5.02 -12.64 17.39
CA ARG A 294 -6.32 -12.64 18.09
C ARG A 294 -7.02 -11.33 17.82
N THR A 295 -8.33 -11.27 18.04
CA THR A 295 -9.16 -10.08 17.74
C THR A 295 -8.71 -8.88 18.58
N PRO A 296 -8.18 -7.81 17.96
CA PRO A 296 -7.74 -6.63 18.69
C PRO A 296 -8.93 -5.81 19.20
N ARG A 297 -8.76 -5.15 20.36
CA ARG A 297 -9.79 -4.28 20.97
C ARG A 297 -10.08 -3.04 20.11
N HIS A 298 -9.03 -2.45 19.53
CA HIS A 298 -9.11 -1.25 18.69
C HIS A 298 -8.58 -1.53 17.27
N PRO A 299 -9.35 -2.26 16.43
CA PRO A 299 -8.86 -2.72 15.13
C PRO A 299 -8.53 -1.59 14.16
N TYR A 300 -9.31 -0.52 14.14
CA TYR A 300 -9.07 0.60 13.22
C TYR A 300 -7.87 1.45 13.65
N SER A 301 -7.65 1.65 14.95
CA SER A 301 -6.43 2.28 15.45
C SER A 301 -5.19 1.43 15.18
N LEU A 302 -5.30 0.11 15.31
CA LEU A 302 -4.25 -0.83 14.92
C LEU A 302 -3.90 -0.65 13.43
N LEU A 303 -4.91 -0.59 12.56
CA LEU A 303 -4.73 -0.37 11.13
C LEU A 303 -4.07 0.97 10.81
N ILE A 304 -4.48 2.06 11.48
CA ILE A 304 -3.86 3.38 11.32
C ILE A 304 -2.36 3.30 11.60
N GLY A 305 -1.98 2.68 12.73
CA GLY A 305 -0.57 2.52 13.10
C GLY A 305 0.21 1.63 12.12
N LEU A 306 -0.37 0.48 11.71
CA LEU A 306 0.26 -0.47 10.79
C LEU A 306 0.48 0.11 9.37
N ASN A 307 -0.38 1.02 8.91
CA ASN A 307 -0.27 1.62 7.58
C ASN A 307 0.58 2.88 7.56
N LEU A 308 0.54 3.71 8.61
CA LEU A 308 1.30 4.96 8.67
C LEU A 308 2.71 4.76 9.24
N GLY A 309 2.88 3.82 10.18
CA GLY A 309 4.16 3.51 10.81
C GLY A 309 5.31 3.20 9.85
N PRO A 310 5.08 2.48 8.74
CA PRO A 310 6.11 2.22 7.74
C PRO A 310 6.77 3.45 7.16
N ASN A 311 6.13 4.61 7.21
CA ASN A 311 6.72 5.87 6.77
C ASN A 311 7.90 6.35 7.65
N LEU A 312 8.09 5.79 8.84
CA LEU A 312 9.19 6.14 9.72
C LEU A 312 10.54 5.67 9.18
N PHE A 313 10.62 4.45 8.65
CA PHE A 313 11.88 3.87 8.24
C PHE A 313 11.74 2.78 7.17
N VAL A 314 12.82 2.58 6.41
CA VAL A 314 12.89 1.63 5.27
C VAL A 314 12.54 0.18 5.63
N THR A 315 12.70 -0.23 6.88
CA THR A 315 12.33 -1.57 7.35
C THR A 315 10.82 -1.76 7.51
N GLY A 316 10.06 -0.67 7.53
CA GLY A 316 8.64 -0.65 7.89
C GLY A 316 7.72 -1.37 6.92
N SER A 317 8.04 -1.40 5.62
CA SER A 317 7.27 -2.15 4.62
C SER A 317 8.09 -2.57 3.42
N LEU A 318 7.59 -3.59 2.70
CA LEU A 318 8.16 -4.01 1.42
C LEU A 318 8.10 -2.90 0.36
N ALA A 319 7.10 -2.05 0.42
CA ALA A 319 6.92 -0.93 -0.50
C ALA A 319 8.18 -0.05 -0.62
N TRP A 320 9.00 0.08 0.43
CA TRP A 320 10.28 0.78 0.36
C TRP A 320 11.27 0.14 -0.62
N VAL A 321 11.32 -1.19 -0.65
CA VAL A 321 12.21 -1.91 -1.59
C VAL A 321 11.73 -1.71 -3.02
N LEU A 322 10.41 -1.78 -3.23
CA LEU A 322 9.79 -1.51 -4.52
C LEU A 322 10.05 -0.06 -4.95
N TRP A 323 9.85 0.90 -4.06
CA TRP A 323 10.12 2.32 -4.29
C TRP A 323 11.57 2.58 -4.72
N LEU A 324 12.53 2.01 -3.98
CA LEU A 324 13.96 2.16 -4.30
C LEU A 324 14.30 1.58 -5.67
N ARG A 325 13.73 0.41 -6.01
CA ARG A 325 13.94 -0.22 -7.32
C ARG A 325 13.32 0.60 -8.45
N SER A 326 12.03 0.93 -8.34
CA SER A 326 11.28 1.66 -9.37
C SER A 326 11.86 3.05 -9.61
N ALA A 327 12.24 3.78 -8.54
CA ALA A 327 12.89 5.08 -8.66
C ALA A 327 14.25 4.98 -9.38
N ARG A 328 15.09 4.00 -9.02
CA ARG A 328 16.39 3.78 -9.66
C ARG A 328 16.23 3.37 -11.12
N THR A 329 15.28 2.53 -11.45
CA THR A 329 14.96 2.15 -12.84
C THR A 329 14.56 3.38 -13.68
N ALA A 330 13.83 4.33 -13.08
CA ALA A 330 13.54 5.62 -13.70
C ALA A 330 14.72 6.62 -13.68
N GLY A 331 15.91 6.19 -13.25
CA GLY A 331 17.12 7.03 -13.19
C GLY A 331 17.10 8.06 -12.07
N ALA A 332 16.19 7.98 -11.11
CA ALA A 332 16.16 8.86 -9.95
C ALA A 332 17.11 8.40 -8.85
N ARG A 333 17.45 9.32 -7.92
CA ARG A 333 18.28 9.06 -6.76
C ARG A 333 17.46 9.17 -5.47
N PRO A 334 16.68 8.14 -5.09
CA PRO A 334 15.83 8.19 -3.92
C PRO A 334 16.67 8.29 -2.64
N SER A 335 16.29 9.23 -1.75
CA SER A 335 16.96 9.44 -0.47
C SER A 335 16.14 8.79 0.66
N ILE A 336 16.64 7.67 1.19
CA ILE A 336 16.04 7.01 2.37
C ILE A 336 16.02 7.98 3.55
N ALA A 337 17.15 8.65 3.81
CA ALA A 337 17.27 9.60 4.92
C ALA A 337 16.30 10.79 4.76
N GLY A 338 16.11 11.30 3.53
CA GLY A 338 15.15 12.35 3.23
C GLY A 338 13.72 11.90 3.52
N ALA A 339 13.31 10.75 3.00
CA ALA A 339 11.97 10.21 3.22
C ALA A 339 11.72 9.88 4.71
N SER A 340 12.71 9.29 5.43
CA SER A 340 12.59 9.02 6.86
C SER A 340 12.50 10.30 7.71
N ARG A 341 13.23 11.38 7.36
CA ARG A 341 13.08 12.68 8.03
C ARG A 341 11.67 13.25 7.90
N LEU A 342 11.08 13.14 6.71
CA LEU A 342 9.68 13.50 6.49
C LEU A 342 8.76 12.60 7.30
N GLY A 343 9.02 11.30 7.32
CA GLY A 343 8.27 10.31 8.08
C GLY A 343 8.27 10.57 9.59
N LEU A 344 9.40 11.00 10.16
CA LEU A 344 9.50 11.35 11.59
C LEU A 344 8.53 12.46 12.01
N VAL A 345 8.16 13.34 11.10
CA VAL A 345 7.16 14.42 11.34
C VAL A 345 5.77 13.96 10.89
N ALA A 346 5.67 13.39 9.70
CA ALA A 346 4.40 13.02 9.11
C ALA A 346 3.67 11.92 9.91
N VAL A 347 4.40 10.90 10.39
CA VAL A 347 3.78 9.74 11.07
C VAL A 347 3.07 10.15 12.37
N PRO A 348 3.72 10.81 13.35
CA PRO A 348 3.02 11.19 14.56
C PRO A 348 1.85 12.14 14.29
N LEU A 349 1.99 13.10 13.37
CA LEU A 349 0.91 14.02 13.02
C LEU A 349 -0.25 13.33 12.30
N SER A 350 0.03 12.46 11.33
CA SER A 350 -1.01 11.75 10.59
C SER A 350 -1.71 10.69 11.45
N ILE A 351 -0.99 9.99 12.32
CA ILE A 351 -1.60 9.07 13.31
C ILE A 351 -2.50 9.86 14.26
N ALA A 352 -2.00 10.96 14.83
CA ALA A 352 -2.77 11.79 15.74
C ALA A 352 -4.06 12.30 15.09
N ALA A 353 -3.96 12.83 13.89
CA ALA A 353 -5.10 13.35 13.16
C ALA A 353 -6.10 12.21 12.78
N ALA A 354 -5.62 11.07 12.27
CA ALA A 354 -6.46 9.97 11.84
C ALA A 354 -7.17 9.26 13.02
N VAL A 355 -6.44 8.99 14.12
CA VAL A 355 -7.03 8.40 15.34
C VAL A 355 -8.02 9.37 15.98
N GLY A 356 -7.67 10.67 16.08
CA GLY A 356 -8.58 11.70 16.61
C GLY A 356 -9.90 11.74 15.87
N VAL A 357 -9.85 11.77 14.54
CA VAL A 357 -11.07 11.77 13.69
C VAL A 357 -11.81 10.45 13.80
N SER A 358 -11.11 9.30 13.85
CA SER A 358 -11.74 7.98 14.01
C SER A 358 -12.52 7.88 15.34
N LEU A 359 -12.00 8.43 16.42
CA LEU A 359 -12.69 8.50 17.71
C LEU A 359 -13.91 9.41 17.68
N LEU A 360 -13.79 10.60 17.07
CA LEU A 360 -14.91 11.54 16.93
C LEU A 360 -16.05 10.99 16.07
N ALA A 361 -15.72 10.22 15.05
CA ALA A 361 -16.68 9.56 14.17
C ALA A 361 -17.30 8.27 14.77
N GLY A 362 -16.90 7.86 15.96
CA GLY A 362 -17.35 6.60 16.58
C GLY A 362 -16.94 5.35 15.82
N SER A 363 -15.85 5.42 15.06
CA SER A 363 -15.40 4.37 14.15
C SER A 363 -14.46 3.34 14.81
N ASN A 364 -14.17 3.45 16.10
CA ASN A 364 -13.11 2.65 16.78
C ASN A 364 -13.66 1.54 17.65
#